data_d65570bb9189f70d113f1ffd5a4d0d57
#
_entry.id   d65570bb9189f70d113f1ffd5a4d0d57
#
_cell.length_a   1.000
_cell.length_b   1.000
_cell.length_c   1.000
_cell.angle_alpha   90.00
_cell.angle_beta   90.00
_cell.angle_gamma   90.00
#
_symmetry.space_group_name_H-M   'P 1'
#
loop_
_entity.id
_entity.type
_entity.pdbx_description
1 polymer ?
#
loop_
_entity_poly.entity_id
_entity_poly.type
_entity_poly.pdbx_seq_one_letter_code
_entity_poly.pdbx_strand_id
1 'polypeptide(L)' 'MSKVAIMIADGCEECEALTQVDLLRRAGIDIDMVSISDSRQVTSARNITFICDRVLKDVDEDA' A
#
# COMPACT_ATOMS: atom_id res chain seq x y z
N MET A 1 12.69 -15.30 -1.06
CA MET A 1 12.82 -13.84 -0.96
C MET A 1 11.58 -13.25 -0.33
N SER A 2 11.74 -12.42 0.68
CA SER A 2 10.61 -11.84 1.38
C SER A 2 10.02 -10.68 0.61
N LYS A 3 8.70 -10.57 0.63
CA LYS A 3 7.99 -9.43 0.10
C LYS A 3 7.39 -8.66 1.26
N VAL A 4 7.52 -7.34 1.23
CA VAL A 4 6.95 -6.47 2.25
C VAL A 4 5.60 -5.95 1.76
N ALA A 5 4.64 -5.85 2.66
CA ALA A 5 3.34 -5.26 2.36
C ALA A 5 3.09 -4.10 3.32
N ILE A 6 2.57 -3.00 2.78
CA ILE A 6 2.13 -1.89 3.61
C ILE A 6 0.61 -1.81 3.51
N MET A 7 -0.06 -1.82 4.65
CA MET A 7 -1.52 -1.78 4.71
C MET A 7 -1.99 -0.33 4.62
N ILE A 8 -2.90 -0.07 3.69
CA ILE A 8 -3.39 1.27 3.40
C ILE A 8 -4.89 1.32 3.63
N ALA A 9 -5.35 2.34 4.35
CA ALA A 9 -6.77 2.57 4.61
C ALA A 9 -7.18 3.95 4.13
N ASP A 10 -8.47 4.14 3.87
CA ASP A 10 -9.02 5.47 3.59
C ASP A 10 -8.73 6.39 4.78
N GLY A 11 -8.41 7.63 4.48
CA GLY A 11 -8.03 8.61 5.51
C GLY A 11 -6.57 8.54 5.91
N CYS A 12 -5.76 7.69 5.25
CA CYS A 12 -4.35 7.56 5.55
C CYS A 12 -3.60 8.85 5.23
N GLU A 13 -2.41 9.00 5.85
CA GLU A 13 -1.53 10.10 5.55
C GLU A 13 -0.69 9.71 4.32
N GLU A 14 -1.03 10.28 3.17
CA GLU A 14 -0.40 9.89 1.89
C GLU A 14 1.10 10.14 1.87
N CYS A 15 1.56 11.21 2.50
CA CYS A 15 2.98 11.49 2.56
C CYS A 15 3.74 10.39 3.26
N GLU A 16 3.24 9.94 4.42
CA GLU A 16 3.90 8.88 5.18
C GLU A 16 3.86 7.56 4.43
N ALA A 17 2.68 7.20 3.91
CA ALA A 17 2.50 5.92 3.26
C ALA A 17 3.32 5.83 1.97
N LEU A 18 3.17 6.81 1.09
CA LEU A 18 3.80 6.76 -0.23
C LEU A 18 5.30 7.01 -0.17
N THR A 19 5.75 7.82 0.80
CA THR A 19 7.19 8.05 0.98
C THR A 19 7.90 6.76 1.38
N GLN A 20 7.32 5.98 2.28
CA GLN A 20 7.90 4.70 2.68
C GLN A 20 7.99 3.74 1.50
N VAL A 21 6.93 3.66 0.70
CA VAL A 21 6.93 2.80 -0.50
C VAL A 21 8.04 3.23 -1.46
N ASP A 22 8.15 4.53 -1.71
CA ASP A 22 9.17 5.06 -2.61
C ASP A 22 10.58 4.73 -2.13
N LEU A 23 10.86 4.99 -0.85
CA LEU A 23 12.17 4.74 -0.29
C LEU A 23 12.54 3.26 -0.33
N LEU A 24 11.60 2.38 0.00
CA LEU A 24 11.86 0.95 0.01
C LEU A 24 12.07 0.42 -1.41
N ARG A 25 11.30 0.90 -2.37
CA ARG A 25 11.49 0.50 -3.77
C ARG A 25 12.83 0.96 -4.32
N ARG A 26 13.26 2.17 -3.94
CA ARG A 26 14.58 2.67 -4.33
C ARG A 26 15.70 1.84 -3.73
N ALA A 27 15.47 1.26 -2.56
CA ALA A 27 16.44 0.38 -1.91
C ALA A 27 16.44 -1.03 -2.48
N GLY A 28 15.59 -1.31 -3.46
CA GLY A 28 15.50 -2.63 -4.07
C GLY A 28 14.62 -3.61 -3.31
N ILE A 29 13.84 -3.13 -2.37
CA ILE A 29 12.94 -3.98 -1.59
C ILE A 29 11.62 -4.13 -2.32
N ASP A 30 11.15 -5.37 -2.44
CA ASP A 30 9.88 -5.67 -3.08
C ASP A 30 8.75 -5.40 -2.09
N ILE A 31 7.95 -4.36 -2.37
CA ILE A 31 6.88 -3.93 -1.48
C ILE A 31 5.60 -3.68 -2.27
N ASP A 32 4.47 -4.17 -1.75
CA ASP A 32 3.15 -3.92 -2.30
C ASP A 32 2.37 -3.00 -1.37
N MET A 33 1.61 -2.07 -1.96
CA MET A 33 0.58 -1.32 -1.23
C MET A 33 -0.69 -2.15 -1.24
N VAL A 34 -1.23 -2.43 -0.06
CA VAL A 34 -2.40 -3.29 0.11
C VAL A 34 -3.53 -2.49 0.74
N SER A 35 -4.63 -2.34 0.00
CA SER A 35 -5.83 -1.70 0.55
C SER A 35 -6.54 -2.66 1.48
N ILE A 36 -6.93 -2.18 2.66
CA ILE A 36 -7.67 -3.01 3.62
C ILE A 36 -9.16 -3.10 3.27
N SER A 37 -9.61 -2.32 2.29
CA SER A 37 -10.99 -2.37 1.82
C SER A 37 -11.13 -3.33 0.63
N ASP A 38 -12.34 -3.47 0.11
CA ASP A 38 -12.61 -4.32 -1.04
C ASP A 38 -12.15 -3.71 -2.36
N SER A 39 -11.76 -2.45 -2.36
CA SER A 39 -11.31 -1.75 -3.55
C SER A 39 -9.84 -1.38 -3.42
N ARG A 40 -9.10 -1.48 -4.53
CA ARG A 40 -7.72 -1.01 -4.56
C ARG A 40 -7.62 0.51 -4.50
N GLN A 41 -8.72 1.21 -4.76
CA GLN A 41 -8.75 2.66 -4.72
C GLN A 41 -8.86 3.13 -3.27
N VAL A 42 -7.96 4.01 -2.88
CA VAL A 42 -7.89 4.57 -1.53
C VAL A 42 -7.84 6.08 -1.63
N THR A 43 -8.57 6.75 -0.76
CA THR A 43 -8.56 8.21 -0.67
C THR A 43 -7.92 8.61 0.65
N SER A 44 -6.87 9.41 0.57
CA SER A 44 -6.10 9.83 1.74
C SER A 44 -6.82 10.91 2.55
N ALA A 45 -6.21 11.26 3.69
CA ALA A 45 -6.74 12.31 4.57
C ALA A 45 -6.84 13.66 3.86
N ARG A 46 -6.02 13.89 2.85
CA ARG A 46 -6.04 15.14 2.08
C ARG A 46 -6.82 15.02 0.79
N ASN A 47 -7.65 14.00 0.70
CA ASN A 47 -8.54 13.78 -0.44
C ASN A 47 -7.77 13.48 -1.74
N ILE A 48 -6.62 12.86 -1.61
CA ILE A 48 -5.84 12.39 -2.75
C ILE A 48 -6.18 10.92 -2.97
N THR A 49 -6.68 10.59 -4.16
CA THR A 49 -7.06 9.23 -4.49
C THR A 49 -5.93 8.55 -5.24
N PHE A 50 -5.58 7.34 -4.82
CA PHE A 50 -4.57 6.53 -5.49
C PHE A 50 -4.99 5.08 -5.51
N ILE A 51 -4.31 4.29 -6.33
CA ILE A 51 -4.64 2.88 -6.52
C ILE A 51 -3.54 2.03 -5.88
N CYS A 52 -3.94 1.17 -4.95
CA CYS A 52 -3.03 0.21 -4.34
C CYS A 52 -2.75 -0.95 -5.30
N ASP A 53 -1.70 -1.69 -5.02
CA ASP A 53 -1.32 -2.83 -5.86
C ASP A 53 -2.30 -3.99 -5.69
N ARG A 54 -2.80 -4.18 -4.47
CA ARG A 54 -3.70 -5.29 -4.13
C ARG A 54 -4.73 -4.87 -3.10
N VAL A 55 -5.75 -5.70 -2.93
CA VAL A 55 -6.65 -5.61 -1.78
C VAL A 55 -6.27 -6.71 -0.79
N LEU A 56 -6.62 -6.51 0.49
CA LEU A 56 -6.20 -7.43 1.55
C LEU A 56 -6.66 -8.87 1.30
N LYS A 57 -7.89 -9.05 0.83
CA LYS A 57 -8.42 -10.39 0.60
C LYS A 57 -7.68 -11.16 -0.48
N ASP A 58 -6.93 -10.47 -1.33
CA ASP A 58 -6.15 -11.09 -2.40
C ASP A 58 -4.71 -11.36 -2.00
N VAL A 59 -4.33 -11.00 -0.77
CA VAL A 59 -2.98 -11.25 -0.28
C VAL A 59 -2.88 -12.68 0.17
N ASP A 60 -1.89 -13.39 -0.37
CA ASP A 60 -1.62 -14.77 0.03
C ASP A 60 -0.95 -14.76 1.40
N GLU A 61 -1.53 -15.48 2.36
CA GLU A 61 -0.98 -15.57 3.70
C GLU A 61 0.42 -16.17 3.71
N ASP A 62 0.73 -16.98 2.73
CA ASP A 62 2.01 -17.66 2.63
C ASP A 62 3.08 -16.83 1.92
N ALA A 63 2.70 -15.67 1.43
CA ALA A 63 3.62 -14.81 0.71
C ALA A 63 4.60 -14.09 1.63
#